data_a3fc36a713599436dac3f3ee62440c8e
#
_entry.id   a3fc36a713599436dac3f3ee62440c8e
#
_cell.length_a   1.000
_cell.length_b   1.000
_cell.length_c   1.000
_cell.angle_alpha   90.00
_cell.angle_beta   90.00
_cell.angle_gamma   90.00
#
_symmetry.space_group_name_H-M   'P 1'
#
loop_
_entity.id
_entity.type
_entity.pdbx_description
1 polymer ?
#
loop_
_entity_poly.entity_id
_entity_poly.type
_entity_poly.pdbx_seq_one_letter_code
_entity_poly.pdbx_strand_id
1 'polypeptide(L)'
;MVNVTTDTQDTSAVEWGIKAQTGVLTDVLLGKPDHFRWVPLNSISAVTLANQEQLGLRFDSQKAMQQHQRMVEVYEVNGVRCHFVESDEGLPSSVFTRDSSFMTPWGAVITSIQTPPRRQDYSVASDFYRNAGIPIWKWVTAN
;
A
#
# COMPACT_ATOMS: atom_id res chain seq x y z
N MET A 1 32.27 -35.74 -3.97
CA MET A 1 32.43 -34.38 -3.41
C MET A 1 31.37 -33.50 -4.08
N VAL A 2 30.31 -33.19 -3.35
CA VAL A 2 29.22 -32.37 -3.86
C VAL A 2 29.47 -30.96 -3.32
N ASN A 3 29.78 -30.01 -4.21
CA ASN A 3 29.89 -28.58 -3.87
C ASN A 3 28.50 -28.05 -3.62
N VAL A 4 28.17 -27.79 -2.36
CA VAL A 4 27.02 -26.98 -1.97
C VAL A 4 27.41 -25.50 -2.07
N THR A 5 26.99 -24.87 -3.12
CA THR A 5 27.05 -23.40 -3.24
C THR A 5 25.97 -22.85 -2.30
N THR A 6 26.38 -22.32 -1.16
CA THR A 6 25.51 -21.55 -0.29
C THR A 6 25.21 -20.22 -1.00
N ASP A 7 23.97 -20.13 -1.47
CA ASP A 7 23.38 -18.88 -1.94
C ASP A 7 23.22 -17.99 -0.70
N THR A 8 24.15 -17.08 -0.52
CA THR A 8 24.07 -16.01 0.47
C THR A 8 22.99 -15.04 -0.01
N GLN A 9 21.76 -15.25 0.44
CA GLN A 9 20.76 -14.18 0.37
C GLN A 9 21.33 -12.96 1.09
N ASP A 10 21.58 -11.93 0.31
CA ASP A 10 21.92 -10.59 0.80
C ASP A 10 20.73 -10.06 1.61
N THR A 11 20.72 -10.37 2.90
CA THR A 11 19.82 -9.78 3.88
C THR A 11 20.38 -8.43 4.28
N SER A 12 20.54 -7.51 3.31
CA SER A 12 20.71 -6.10 3.63
C SER A 12 19.43 -5.67 4.34
N ALA A 13 19.51 -5.50 5.66
CA ALA A 13 18.40 -5.03 6.48
C ALA A 13 17.85 -3.76 5.83
N VAL A 14 16.59 -3.78 5.42
CA VAL A 14 15.94 -2.62 4.84
C VAL A 14 16.03 -1.49 5.85
N GLU A 15 16.79 -0.44 5.51
CA GLU A 15 16.91 0.72 6.37
C GLU A 15 15.56 1.45 6.34
N TRP A 16 14.75 1.21 7.38
CA TRP A 16 13.45 1.80 7.53
C TRP A 16 13.49 3.00 8.49
N GLY A 17 12.52 3.88 8.37
CA GLY A 17 12.33 5.00 9.29
C GLY A 17 12.15 6.32 8.57
N ILE A 18 11.49 7.24 9.24
CA ILE A 18 11.27 8.60 8.78
C ILE A 18 11.74 9.56 9.86
N LYS A 19 12.63 10.48 9.51
CA LYS A 19 13.12 11.51 10.43
C LYS A 19 12.36 12.84 10.28
N ALA A 20 11.75 13.06 9.12
CA ALA A 20 10.99 14.26 8.81
C ALA A 20 9.98 13.96 7.69
N GLN A 21 8.90 14.74 7.63
CA GLN A 21 7.88 14.61 6.56
C GLN A 21 8.37 15.12 5.20
N THR A 22 9.41 15.93 5.18
CA THR A 22 9.95 16.62 4.00
C THR A 22 11.35 16.17 3.62
N GLY A 23 11.77 15.01 4.09
CA GLY A 23 13.07 14.42 3.71
C GLY A 23 13.08 13.90 2.27
N VAL A 24 14.27 13.60 1.77
CA VAL A 24 14.42 12.91 0.49
C VAL A 24 13.82 11.51 0.62
N LEU A 25 12.89 11.17 -0.28
CA LEU A 25 12.26 9.86 -0.33
C LEU A 25 13.26 8.83 -0.85
N THR A 26 13.47 7.76 -0.11
CA THR A 26 14.33 6.63 -0.48
C THR A 26 13.56 5.35 -0.70
N ASP A 27 12.45 5.21 0.00
CA ASP A 27 11.60 4.02 -0.02
C ASP A 27 10.14 4.42 0.02
N VAL A 28 9.29 3.72 -0.72
CA VAL A 28 7.84 3.94 -0.72
C VAL A 28 7.10 2.62 -0.69
N LEU A 29 6.05 2.52 0.15
CA LEU A 29 5.13 1.39 0.17
C LEU A 29 3.89 1.73 -0.66
N LEU A 30 3.60 0.90 -1.65
CA LEU A 30 2.54 1.08 -2.63
C LEU A 30 1.57 -0.09 -2.61
N GLY A 31 0.32 0.16 -2.96
CA GLY A 31 -0.65 -0.88 -3.31
C GLY A 31 -0.89 -0.88 -4.82
N LYS A 32 -1.06 -2.05 -5.42
CA LYS A 32 -1.40 -2.17 -6.84
C LYS A 32 -2.90 -1.98 -7.05
N PRO A 33 -3.33 -1.36 -8.15
CA PRO A 33 -4.75 -1.17 -8.45
C PRO A 33 -5.41 -2.35 -9.18
N ASP A 34 -4.79 -3.54 -9.20
CA ASP A 34 -5.23 -4.73 -9.91
C ASP A 34 -6.61 -5.25 -9.46
N HIS A 35 -6.91 -5.17 -8.16
CA HIS A 35 -8.21 -5.52 -7.59
C HIS A 35 -9.06 -4.30 -7.21
N PHE A 36 -8.60 -3.10 -7.57
CA PHE A 36 -9.36 -1.89 -7.24
C PHE A 36 -10.72 -1.89 -7.95
N ARG A 37 -11.74 -1.63 -7.17
CA ARG A 37 -13.09 -1.33 -7.65
C ARG A 37 -13.76 -0.32 -6.72
N TRP A 38 -14.62 0.48 -7.28
CA TRP A 38 -15.43 1.38 -6.48
C TRP A 38 -16.39 0.60 -5.60
N VAL A 39 -16.34 0.88 -4.31
CA VAL A 39 -17.27 0.33 -3.31
C VAL A 39 -17.96 1.51 -2.66
N PRO A 40 -19.32 1.49 -2.51
CA PRO A 40 -20.00 2.57 -1.81
C PRO A 40 -19.61 2.54 -0.33
N LEU A 41 -18.85 3.54 0.09
CA LEU A 41 -18.32 3.64 1.45
C LEU A 41 -19.31 4.36 2.40
N ASN A 42 -20.10 5.27 1.84
CA ASN A 42 -21.10 6.08 2.53
C ASN A 42 -22.09 6.64 1.50
N SER A 43 -23.07 7.40 1.96
CA SER A 43 -24.09 8.00 1.09
C SER A 43 -23.51 8.94 0.02
N ILE A 44 -22.42 9.67 0.34
CA ILE A 44 -21.77 10.59 -0.61
C ILE A 44 -21.11 9.80 -1.74
N SER A 45 -20.37 8.74 -1.42
CA SER A 45 -19.72 7.90 -2.43
C SER A 45 -20.74 7.13 -3.27
N ALA A 46 -21.87 6.72 -2.70
CA ALA A 46 -22.95 6.11 -3.44
C ALA A 46 -23.56 7.06 -4.49
N VAL A 47 -23.77 8.34 -4.12
CA VAL A 47 -24.23 9.38 -5.07
C VAL A 47 -23.19 9.62 -6.16
N THR A 48 -21.91 9.69 -5.80
CA THR A 48 -20.82 9.87 -6.76
C THR A 48 -20.79 8.72 -7.77
N LEU A 49 -20.91 7.48 -7.31
CA LEU A 49 -20.96 6.30 -8.18
C LEU A 49 -22.15 6.34 -9.14
N ALA A 50 -23.36 6.67 -8.62
CA ALA A 50 -24.55 6.79 -9.44
C ALA A 50 -24.39 7.88 -10.52
N ASN A 51 -23.81 9.02 -10.18
CA ASN A 51 -23.52 10.09 -11.14
C ASN A 51 -22.50 9.65 -12.20
N GLN A 52 -21.46 8.91 -11.83
CA GLN A 52 -20.49 8.37 -12.76
C GLN A 52 -21.14 7.38 -13.74
N GLU A 53 -22.02 6.52 -13.26
CA GLU A 53 -22.78 5.58 -14.11
C GLU A 53 -23.68 6.32 -15.10
N GLN A 54 -24.40 7.36 -14.65
CA GLN A 54 -25.24 8.19 -15.52
C GLN A 54 -24.44 8.92 -16.61
N LEU A 55 -23.21 9.33 -16.30
CA LEU A 55 -22.29 9.99 -17.23
C LEU A 55 -21.53 8.99 -18.11
N GLY A 56 -21.75 7.67 -17.95
CA GLY A 56 -21.02 6.63 -18.66
C GLY A 56 -19.53 6.54 -18.29
N LEU A 57 -19.12 7.13 -17.16
CA LEU A 57 -17.76 7.10 -16.66
C LEU A 57 -17.52 5.79 -15.93
N ARG A 58 -16.86 4.85 -16.60
CA ARG A 58 -16.47 3.57 -15.99
C ARG A 58 -15.02 3.61 -15.55
N PHE A 59 -14.71 2.92 -14.45
CA PHE A 59 -13.34 2.70 -14.04
C PHE A 59 -12.64 1.80 -15.08
N ASP A 60 -11.54 2.30 -15.61
CA ASP A 60 -10.69 1.60 -16.56
C ASP A 60 -9.48 1.03 -15.78
N SER A 61 -9.57 -0.24 -15.44
CA SER A 61 -8.54 -0.95 -14.67
C SER A 61 -7.22 -1.05 -15.43
N GLN A 62 -7.28 -1.25 -16.76
CA GLN A 62 -6.08 -1.34 -17.58
C GLN A 62 -5.33 0.00 -17.61
N LYS A 63 -6.05 1.09 -17.77
CA LYS A 63 -5.48 2.44 -17.74
C LYS A 63 -4.90 2.76 -16.35
N ALA A 64 -5.60 2.37 -15.28
CA ALA A 64 -5.12 2.56 -13.92
C ALA A 64 -3.81 1.79 -13.68
N MET A 65 -3.71 0.54 -14.13
CA MET A 65 -2.48 -0.25 -14.04
C MET A 65 -1.33 0.39 -14.83
N GLN A 66 -1.59 0.89 -16.04
CA GLN A 66 -0.56 1.58 -16.83
C GLN A 66 -0.08 2.86 -16.16
N GLN A 67 -1.00 3.64 -15.58
CA GLN A 67 -0.64 4.87 -14.85
C GLN A 67 0.16 4.56 -13.57
N HIS A 68 -0.24 3.51 -12.84
CA HIS A 68 0.49 3.05 -11.68
C HIS A 68 1.91 2.59 -12.04
N GLN A 69 2.06 1.81 -13.11
CA GLN A 69 3.37 1.38 -13.59
C GLN A 69 4.28 2.56 -13.95
N ARG A 70 3.76 3.57 -14.64
CA ARG A 70 4.53 4.79 -14.93
C ARG A 70 4.94 5.55 -13.68
N MET A 71 4.09 5.58 -12.65
CA MET A 71 4.43 6.18 -11.37
C MET A 71 5.58 5.43 -10.70
N VAL A 72 5.55 4.09 -10.72
CA VAL A 72 6.65 3.24 -10.20
C VAL A 72 7.95 3.54 -10.94
N GLU A 73 7.93 3.55 -12.27
CA GLU A 73 9.10 3.88 -13.10
C GLU A 73 9.69 5.26 -12.74
N VAL A 74 8.84 6.26 -12.49
CA VAL A 74 9.31 7.59 -12.05
C VAL A 74 9.98 7.54 -10.70
N TYR A 75 9.47 6.75 -9.75
CA TYR A 75 10.14 6.56 -8.47
C TYR A 75 11.52 5.90 -8.65
N GLU A 76 11.56 4.79 -9.38
CA GLU A 76 12.79 4.01 -9.59
C GLU A 76 13.90 4.78 -10.29
N VAL A 77 13.57 5.53 -11.36
CA VAL A 77 14.58 6.35 -12.07
C VAL A 77 15.10 7.51 -11.20
N ASN A 78 14.37 7.90 -10.16
CA ASN A 78 14.82 8.87 -9.17
C ASN A 78 15.48 8.23 -7.93
N GLY A 79 15.79 6.94 -7.99
CA GLY A 79 16.50 6.22 -6.93
C GLY A 79 15.64 5.84 -5.73
N VAL A 80 14.30 5.87 -5.87
CA VAL A 80 13.36 5.45 -4.81
C VAL A 80 13.05 3.97 -4.98
N ARG A 81 13.25 3.19 -3.93
CA ARG A 81 12.86 1.78 -3.89
C ARG A 81 11.35 1.65 -3.68
N CYS A 82 10.67 0.94 -4.57
CA CYS A 82 9.25 0.67 -4.48
C CYS A 82 8.99 -0.68 -3.81
N HIS A 83 8.27 -0.67 -2.71
CA HIS A 83 7.79 -1.86 -2.01
C HIS A 83 6.29 -1.97 -2.22
N PHE A 84 5.75 -3.19 -2.20
CA PHE A 84 4.34 -3.41 -2.48
C PHE A 84 3.70 -4.23 -1.36
N VAL A 85 2.49 -3.82 -0.95
CA VAL A 85 1.63 -4.70 -0.17
C VAL A 85 1.12 -5.84 -1.04
N GLU A 86 0.85 -6.98 -0.41
CA GLU A 86 0.24 -8.12 -1.11
C GLU A 86 -1.13 -7.71 -1.65
N SER A 87 -1.40 -8.17 -2.87
CA SER A 87 -2.67 -7.87 -3.54
C SER A 87 -3.74 -8.85 -3.09
N ASP A 88 -4.92 -8.35 -2.70
CA ASP A 88 -6.02 -9.16 -2.21
C ASP A 88 -7.34 -8.72 -2.86
N GLU A 89 -8.02 -9.66 -3.54
CA GLU A 89 -9.30 -9.41 -4.20
C GLU A 89 -10.40 -9.01 -3.20
N GLY A 90 -10.31 -9.47 -1.95
CA GLY A 90 -11.20 -9.11 -0.86
C GLY A 90 -11.02 -7.67 -0.36
N LEU A 91 -9.89 -7.04 -0.69
CA LEU A 91 -9.49 -5.70 -0.22
C LEU A 91 -9.38 -4.70 -1.38
N PRO A 92 -10.49 -4.33 -2.03
CA PRO A 92 -10.48 -3.50 -3.25
C PRO A 92 -9.90 -2.10 -3.06
N SER A 93 -9.73 -1.65 -1.83
CA SER A 93 -9.16 -0.35 -1.49
C SER A 93 -7.72 -0.40 -0.99
N SER A 94 -7.06 -1.56 -1.03
CA SER A 94 -5.67 -1.75 -0.56
C SER A 94 -4.64 -0.91 -1.33
N VAL A 95 -5.01 -0.38 -2.48
CA VAL A 95 -4.21 0.62 -3.23
C VAL A 95 -3.93 1.88 -2.40
N PHE A 96 -4.77 2.22 -1.41
CA PHE A 96 -4.62 3.38 -0.53
C PHE A 96 -3.83 3.04 0.74
N THR A 97 -2.59 2.62 0.59
CA THR A 97 -1.71 2.17 1.69
C THR A 97 -1.54 3.21 2.80
N ARG A 98 -1.57 4.50 2.47
CA ARG A 98 -1.43 5.60 3.42
C ARG A 98 -2.57 5.68 4.43
N ASP A 99 -3.75 5.20 4.07
CA ASP A 99 -4.92 5.26 4.95
C ASP A 99 -4.85 4.21 6.05
N SER A 100 -4.17 3.08 5.79
CA SER A 100 -4.08 1.94 6.70
C SER A 100 -2.81 1.93 7.54
N SER A 101 -1.80 2.71 7.17
CA SER A 101 -0.54 2.77 7.91
C SER A 101 0.29 4.01 7.56
N PHE A 102 1.19 4.37 8.48
CA PHE A 102 2.24 5.34 8.21
C PHE A 102 3.50 5.05 9.03
N MET A 103 4.63 5.54 8.56
CA MET A 103 5.91 5.34 9.20
C MET A 103 6.23 6.46 10.20
N THR A 104 6.89 6.09 11.31
CA THR A 104 7.43 7.00 12.30
C THR A 104 8.91 6.68 12.57
N PRO A 105 9.65 7.52 13.34
CA PRO A 105 11.02 7.16 13.74
C PRO A 105 11.11 5.90 14.62
N TRP A 106 10.02 5.49 15.23
CA TRP A 106 9.96 4.34 16.15
C TRP A 106 9.39 3.06 15.51
N GLY A 107 8.90 3.14 14.28
CA GLY A 107 8.29 2.04 13.55
C GLY A 107 7.00 2.45 12.86
N ALA A 108 6.34 1.47 12.29
CA ALA A 108 5.05 1.66 11.64
C ALA A 108 3.92 1.87 12.64
N VAL A 109 2.99 2.75 12.33
CA VAL A 109 1.71 2.85 13.01
C VAL A 109 0.65 2.27 12.08
N ILE A 110 -0.11 1.33 12.59
CA ILE A 110 -1.24 0.72 11.89
C ILE A 110 -2.51 1.43 12.33
N THR A 111 -3.34 1.82 11.36
CA THR A 111 -4.61 2.50 11.61
C THR A 111 -5.80 1.62 11.26
N SER A 112 -6.89 1.76 12.00
CA SER A 112 -8.15 1.10 11.69
C SER A 112 -9.08 2.09 10.97
N ILE A 113 -9.46 1.74 9.75
CA ILE A 113 -10.41 2.54 8.97
C ILE A 113 -11.82 2.21 9.44
N GLN A 114 -12.60 3.24 9.82
CA GLN A 114 -13.95 3.05 10.37
C GLN A 114 -14.95 2.54 9.33
N THR A 115 -14.74 2.86 8.08
CA THR A 115 -15.64 2.50 6.97
C THR A 115 -15.70 0.98 6.80
N PRO A 116 -16.87 0.34 6.96
CA PRO A 116 -16.95 -1.12 7.02
C PRO A 116 -16.27 -1.88 5.88
N PRO A 117 -16.40 -1.51 4.61
CA PRO A 117 -15.72 -2.22 3.51
C PRO A 117 -14.19 -2.13 3.55
N ARG A 118 -13.64 -1.18 4.33
CA ARG A 118 -12.20 -0.92 4.40
C ARG A 118 -11.57 -1.32 5.73
N ARG A 119 -12.35 -1.88 6.66
CA ARG A 119 -11.86 -2.21 8.01
C ARG A 119 -10.69 -3.17 8.02
N GLN A 120 -10.56 -3.99 7.00
CA GLN A 120 -9.51 -4.99 6.88
C GLN A 120 -8.29 -4.50 6.06
N ASP A 121 -8.32 -3.29 5.49
CA ASP A 121 -7.23 -2.76 4.65
C ASP A 121 -5.87 -2.73 5.40
N TYR A 122 -5.89 -2.68 6.73
CA TYR A 122 -4.68 -2.69 7.55
C TYR A 122 -3.91 -4.02 7.49
N SER A 123 -4.57 -5.14 7.15
CA SER A 123 -3.95 -6.47 7.21
C SER A 123 -2.75 -6.57 6.29
N VAL A 124 -2.90 -6.21 5.01
CA VAL A 124 -1.82 -6.27 4.03
C VAL A 124 -0.64 -5.36 4.37
N ALA A 125 -0.90 -4.19 4.98
CA ALA A 125 0.15 -3.31 5.44
C ALA A 125 0.89 -3.90 6.65
N SER A 126 0.16 -4.45 7.64
CA SER A 126 0.76 -5.07 8.81
C SER A 126 1.59 -6.30 8.46
N ASP A 127 1.12 -7.10 7.50
CA ASP A 127 1.84 -8.29 7.04
C ASP A 127 3.11 -7.89 6.29
N PHE A 128 3.05 -6.85 5.46
CA PHE A 128 4.25 -6.29 4.84
C PHE A 128 5.31 -5.89 5.89
N TYR A 129 4.94 -5.10 6.90
CA TYR A 129 5.89 -4.65 7.91
C TYR A 129 6.49 -5.81 8.71
N ARG A 130 5.68 -6.81 9.09
CA ARG A 130 6.18 -8.01 9.78
C ARG A 130 7.17 -8.80 8.93
N ASN A 131 6.84 -9.02 7.65
CA ASN A 131 7.69 -9.76 6.72
C ASN A 131 9.00 -9.02 6.41
N ALA A 132 8.96 -7.70 6.36
CA ALA A 132 10.13 -6.85 6.18
C ALA A 132 10.96 -6.64 7.47
N GLY A 133 10.56 -7.22 8.61
CA GLY A 133 11.23 -7.03 9.89
C GLY A 133 11.11 -5.61 10.45
N ILE A 134 10.13 -4.84 9.97
CA ILE A 134 9.87 -3.46 10.42
C ILE A 134 8.98 -3.51 11.66
N PRO A 135 9.39 -2.93 12.80
CA PRO A 135 8.59 -2.95 14.01
C PRO A 135 7.28 -2.19 13.81
N ILE A 136 6.18 -2.79 14.28
CA ILE A 136 4.91 -2.08 14.43
C ILE A 136 4.95 -1.41 15.82
N TRP A 137 5.14 -0.09 15.82
CA TRP A 137 5.23 0.68 17.06
C TRP A 137 3.88 0.83 17.75
N LYS A 138 2.81 1.05 16.98
CA LYS A 138 1.49 1.28 17.55
C LYS A 138 0.36 0.83 16.63
N TRP A 139 -0.72 0.37 17.27
CA TRP A 139 -2.02 0.16 16.66
C TRP A 139 -2.98 1.25 17.12
N VAL A 140 -3.63 1.92 16.18
CA VAL A 140 -4.69 2.89 16.46
C VAL A 140 -6.01 2.22 16.09
N THR A 141 -6.73 1.74 17.08
CA THR A 141 -8.06 1.15 16.92
C THR A 141 -9.12 2.20 17.19
N ALA A 142 -10.17 2.24 16.36
CA ALA A 142 -11.38 2.96 16.71
C ALA A 142 -12.09 2.23 17.85
N ASN A 143 -12.41 2.92 18.92
CA ASN A 143 -13.27 2.44 19.99
C ASN A 143 -14.71 2.39 19.52
#